data_aad339bd1ee1ab5918c3978c9763a3cb
#
_entry.id   aad339bd1ee1ab5918c3978c9763a3cb
#
_cell.length_a   1.000
_cell.length_b   1.000
_cell.length_c   1.000
_cell.angle_alpha   90.00
_cell.angle_beta   90.00
_cell.angle_gamma   90.00
#
_symmetry.space_group_name_H-M   'P 1'
#
loop_
_entity.id
_entity.type
_entity.pdbx_description
1 polymer ?
#
loop_
_entity_poly.entity_id
_entity_poly.type
_entity_poly.pdbx_seq_one_letter_code
_entity_poly.pdbx_strand_id
1 'polypeptide(L)'
;MSQIPATKAARQALITQAIVRGTIRSQSDLSQALAEHGVSVTQATLSRDLLELRALKVHTPEGLVYTLPPEGGGYHGPRLAEQETVLARRLERLAADLLVSAEFGGNLAVLRTPPGAAHFFASAIDHSILPGVLGTIAGDDTVLVITRDADVAQLVVERLLELAAHVADEAGAPTGAPETAPHGAPPASDPAQHQETTA
;
A
#
# COMPACT_ATOMS: atom_id res chain seq x y z
N MET A 1 9.57 -18.71 -17.91
CA MET A 1 8.70 -17.93 -18.80
C MET A 1 7.27 -18.17 -18.36
N SER A 2 6.54 -17.14 -17.97
CA SER A 2 5.13 -17.26 -17.59
C SER A 2 4.30 -17.41 -18.86
N GLN A 3 3.55 -18.50 -19.00
CA GLN A 3 2.60 -18.68 -20.10
C GLN A 3 1.26 -18.07 -19.68
N ILE A 4 0.83 -17.06 -20.39
CA ILE A 4 -0.47 -16.41 -20.13
C ILE A 4 -1.49 -17.04 -21.09
N PRO A 5 -2.55 -17.70 -20.57
CA PRO A 5 -3.56 -18.29 -21.42
C PRO A 5 -4.40 -17.22 -22.11
N ALA A 6 -4.87 -17.48 -23.34
CA ALA A 6 -5.71 -16.57 -24.11
C ALA A 6 -7.17 -16.52 -23.60
N THR A 7 -7.36 -16.45 -22.26
CA THR A 7 -8.68 -16.36 -21.63
C THR A 7 -9.08 -14.90 -21.42
N LYS A 8 -10.39 -14.65 -21.28
CA LYS A 8 -10.92 -13.33 -20.96
C LYS A 8 -10.34 -12.82 -19.62
N ALA A 9 -10.30 -13.67 -18.60
CA ALA A 9 -9.78 -13.30 -17.27
C ALA A 9 -8.30 -12.90 -17.32
N ALA A 10 -7.46 -13.71 -18.00
CA ALA A 10 -6.04 -13.41 -18.14
C ALA A 10 -5.82 -12.11 -18.94
N ARG A 11 -6.61 -11.89 -20.00
CA ARG A 11 -6.55 -10.66 -20.79
C ARG A 11 -6.96 -9.44 -19.97
N GLN A 12 -8.05 -9.51 -19.21
CA GLN A 12 -8.50 -8.41 -18.35
C GLN A 12 -7.50 -8.11 -17.22
N ALA A 13 -6.85 -9.13 -16.66
CA ALA A 13 -5.77 -8.94 -15.70
C ALA A 13 -4.57 -8.19 -16.31
N LEU A 14 -4.17 -8.53 -17.54
CA LEU A 14 -3.12 -7.80 -18.26
C LEU A 14 -3.51 -6.36 -18.58
N ILE A 15 -4.76 -6.12 -19.00
CA ILE A 15 -5.29 -4.76 -19.23
C ILE A 15 -5.23 -3.95 -17.95
N THR A 16 -5.68 -4.51 -16.83
CA THR A 16 -5.62 -3.89 -15.51
C THR A 16 -4.19 -3.52 -15.14
N GLN A 17 -3.26 -4.46 -15.27
CA GLN A 17 -1.85 -4.25 -14.98
C GLN A 17 -1.23 -3.15 -15.85
N ALA A 18 -1.54 -3.13 -17.15
CA ALA A 18 -1.04 -2.12 -18.07
C ALA A 18 -1.58 -0.71 -17.73
N ILE A 19 -2.87 -0.61 -17.40
CA ILE A 19 -3.49 0.66 -17.00
C ILE A 19 -2.95 1.16 -15.67
N VAL A 20 -2.78 0.28 -14.68
CA VAL A 20 -2.22 0.64 -13.35
C VAL A 20 -0.79 1.18 -13.47
N ARG A 21 0.00 0.70 -14.40
CA ARG A 21 1.32 1.29 -14.72
C ARG A 21 1.25 2.71 -15.28
N GLY A 22 0.06 3.21 -15.65
CA GLY A 22 -0.23 4.60 -15.96
C GLY A 22 0.29 5.14 -17.29
N THR A 23 0.82 4.29 -18.18
CA THR A 23 1.41 4.73 -19.47
C THR A 23 0.44 4.64 -20.65
N ILE A 24 -0.75 4.09 -20.45
CA ILE A 24 -1.71 3.80 -21.52
C ILE A 24 -2.55 5.04 -21.85
N ARG A 25 -2.30 5.63 -23.01
CA ARG A 25 -3.02 6.83 -23.52
C ARG A 25 -4.08 6.48 -24.55
N SER A 26 -3.90 5.37 -25.26
CA SER A 26 -4.76 4.95 -26.35
C SER A 26 -5.06 3.44 -26.30
N GLN A 27 -6.09 3.01 -27.05
CA GLN A 27 -6.34 1.58 -27.24
C GLN A 27 -5.22 0.92 -28.07
N SER A 28 -4.51 1.70 -28.88
CA SER A 28 -3.34 1.23 -29.63
C SER A 28 -2.20 0.86 -28.70
N ASP A 29 -1.88 1.74 -27.71
CA ASP A 29 -0.86 1.47 -26.71
C ASP A 29 -1.20 0.21 -25.90
N LEU A 30 -2.47 0.08 -25.54
CA LEU A 30 -2.95 -1.10 -24.81
C LEU A 30 -2.85 -2.38 -25.65
N SER A 31 -3.18 -2.31 -26.94
CA SER A 31 -3.03 -3.43 -27.87
C SER A 31 -1.57 -3.85 -28.01
N GLN A 32 -0.66 -2.88 -28.05
CA GLN A 32 0.78 -3.13 -28.12
C GLN A 32 1.29 -3.76 -26.82
N ALA A 33 0.90 -3.24 -25.66
CA ALA A 33 1.26 -3.81 -24.37
C ALA A 33 0.79 -5.28 -24.21
N LEU A 34 -0.40 -5.59 -24.69
CA LEU A 34 -0.91 -6.97 -24.71
C LEU A 34 -0.12 -7.87 -25.67
N ALA A 35 0.28 -7.34 -26.84
CA ALA A 35 1.07 -8.07 -27.82
C ALA A 35 2.47 -8.45 -27.29
N GLU A 36 3.08 -7.62 -26.45
CA GLU A 36 4.35 -7.92 -25.76
C GLU A 36 4.24 -9.16 -24.86
N HIS A 37 3.02 -9.44 -24.37
CA HIS A 37 2.70 -10.64 -23.59
C HIS A 37 2.13 -11.78 -24.42
N GLY A 38 2.21 -11.67 -25.78
CA GLY A 38 1.71 -12.69 -26.70
C GLY A 38 0.19 -12.74 -26.86
N VAL A 39 -0.53 -11.71 -26.38
CA VAL A 39 -1.99 -11.63 -26.45
C VAL A 39 -2.40 -10.65 -27.56
N SER A 40 -2.96 -11.20 -28.65
CA SER A 40 -3.51 -10.42 -29.77
C SER A 40 -5.03 -10.30 -29.64
N VAL A 41 -5.57 -9.09 -29.76
CA VAL A 41 -7.00 -8.81 -29.60
C VAL A 41 -7.51 -7.86 -30.67
N THR A 42 -8.79 -7.98 -31.01
CA THR A 42 -9.46 -7.02 -31.89
C THR A 42 -9.85 -5.76 -31.09
N GLN A 43 -9.94 -4.62 -31.76
CA GLN A 43 -10.37 -3.37 -31.16
C GLN A 43 -11.76 -3.49 -30.49
N ALA A 44 -12.68 -4.26 -31.10
CA ALA A 44 -14.01 -4.48 -30.52
C ALA A 44 -13.95 -5.26 -29.20
N THR A 45 -13.06 -6.26 -29.09
CA THR A 45 -12.83 -7.00 -27.85
C THR A 45 -12.25 -6.10 -26.78
N LEU A 46 -11.23 -5.30 -27.14
CA LEU A 46 -10.57 -4.37 -26.23
C LEU A 46 -11.53 -3.32 -25.68
N SER A 47 -12.41 -2.77 -26.56
CA SER A 47 -13.43 -1.81 -26.16
C SER A 47 -14.42 -2.40 -25.15
N ARG A 48 -14.82 -3.67 -25.33
CA ARG A 48 -15.70 -4.37 -24.38
C ARG A 48 -15.02 -4.63 -23.06
N ASP A 49 -13.78 -5.08 -23.09
CA ASP A 49 -13.00 -5.32 -21.85
C ASP A 49 -12.82 -4.02 -21.06
N LEU A 50 -12.49 -2.91 -21.72
CA LEU A 50 -12.39 -1.59 -21.06
C LEU A 50 -13.71 -1.14 -20.44
N LEU A 51 -14.83 -1.39 -21.10
CA LEU A 51 -16.15 -1.07 -20.58
C LEU A 51 -16.49 -1.92 -19.35
N GLU A 52 -16.24 -3.22 -19.41
CA GLU A 52 -16.45 -4.14 -18.29
C GLU A 52 -15.58 -3.79 -17.07
N LEU A 53 -14.33 -3.42 -17.30
CA LEU A 53 -13.39 -2.96 -16.28
C LEU A 53 -13.72 -1.52 -15.79
N ARG A 54 -14.73 -0.88 -16.38
CA ARG A 54 -15.09 0.52 -16.09
C ARG A 54 -13.93 1.48 -16.25
N ALA A 55 -13.02 1.19 -17.19
CA ALA A 55 -11.88 2.04 -17.45
C ALA A 55 -12.32 3.41 -17.96
N LEU A 56 -11.75 4.46 -17.41
CA LEU A 56 -12.05 5.84 -17.74
C LEU A 56 -10.82 6.52 -18.33
N LYS A 57 -11.02 7.56 -19.15
CA LYS A 57 -9.94 8.46 -19.56
C LYS A 57 -9.96 9.69 -18.68
N VAL A 58 -8.83 10.00 -18.07
CA VAL A 58 -8.64 11.17 -17.22
C VAL A 58 -7.55 12.07 -17.78
N HIS A 59 -7.70 13.37 -17.59
CA HIS A 59 -6.69 14.36 -17.94
C HIS A 59 -5.60 14.37 -16.88
N THR A 60 -4.36 14.29 -17.33
CA THR A 60 -3.16 14.49 -16.52
C THR A 60 -2.33 15.62 -17.13
N PRO A 61 -1.34 16.16 -16.43
CA PRO A 61 -0.41 17.12 -17.00
C PRO A 61 0.28 16.62 -18.27
N GLU A 62 0.39 15.31 -18.44
CA GLU A 62 1.06 14.64 -19.56
C GLU A 62 0.10 14.21 -20.68
N GLY A 63 -1.20 14.47 -20.51
CA GLY A 63 -2.24 14.16 -21.48
C GLY A 63 -3.34 13.24 -20.93
N LEU A 64 -4.19 12.74 -21.84
CA LEU A 64 -5.27 11.81 -21.51
C LEU A 64 -4.69 10.39 -21.33
N VAL A 65 -4.96 9.75 -20.18
CA VAL A 65 -4.58 8.36 -19.90
C VAL A 65 -5.77 7.54 -19.42
N TYR A 66 -5.70 6.23 -19.64
CA TYR A 66 -6.68 5.33 -19.04
C TYR A 66 -6.40 5.13 -17.55
N THR A 67 -7.47 5.04 -16.76
CA THR A 67 -7.45 4.69 -15.35
C THR A 67 -8.60 3.74 -15.03
N LEU A 68 -8.44 2.96 -13.96
CA LEU A 68 -9.50 2.11 -13.43
C LEU A 68 -10.07 2.75 -12.17
N PRO A 69 -11.39 2.64 -11.91
CA PRO A 69 -11.94 3.05 -10.65
C PRO A 69 -11.31 2.20 -9.53
N PRO A 70 -10.91 2.80 -8.40
CA PRO A 70 -10.38 2.06 -7.28
C PRO A 70 -11.45 1.14 -6.69
N GLU A 71 -11.07 -0.05 -6.30
CA GLU A 71 -11.91 -0.92 -5.49
C GLU A 71 -12.13 -0.21 -4.14
N GLY A 72 -13.34 0.31 -3.92
CA GLY A 72 -13.68 1.05 -2.69
C GLY A 72 -14.03 2.54 -2.86
N GLY A 73 -14.13 3.06 -4.09
CA GLY A 73 -14.83 4.31 -4.37
C GLY A 73 -14.07 5.63 -4.25
N GLY A 74 -12.74 5.65 -4.30
CA GLY A 74 -11.93 6.87 -4.38
C GLY A 74 -11.29 7.04 -5.77
N TYR A 75 -11.48 8.20 -6.41
CA TYR A 75 -10.79 8.56 -7.65
C TYR A 75 -9.36 9.00 -7.32
N HIS A 76 -8.37 8.25 -7.76
CA HIS A 76 -6.98 8.71 -7.77
C HIS A 76 -6.52 8.82 -9.22
N GLY A 77 -6.37 10.05 -9.69
CA GLY A 77 -5.81 10.35 -11.01
C GLY A 77 -4.33 9.94 -11.11
N PRO A 78 -3.79 9.77 -12.33
CA PRO A 78 -2.50 9.16 -12.55
C PRO A 78 -1.36 10.16 -12.29
N ARG A 79 -0.57 9.83 -11.29
CA ARG A 79 0.81 10.27 -11.15
C ARG A 79 1.63 9.03 -10.86
N LEU A 80 2.32 8.50 -11.85
CA LEU A 80 3.08 7.24 -11.74
C LEU A 80 4.06 7.26 -10.55
N ALA A 81 4.85 8.30 -10.44
CA ALA A 81 5.79 8.44 -9.31
C ALA A 81 5.07 8.67 -7.96
N GLU A 82 3.93 9.37 -7.95
CA GLU A 82 3.13 9.55 -6.73
C GLU A 82 2.35 8.28 -6.39
N GLN A 83 1.94 7.50 -7.38
CA GLN A 83 1.22 6.25 -7.18
C GLN A 83 2.15 5.17 -6.63
N GLU A 84 3.37 5.05 -7.14
CA GLU A 84 4.42 4.20 -6.56
C GLU A 84 4.73 4.62 -5.12
N THR A 85 4.83 5.93 -4.86
CA THR A 85 5.04 6.46 -3.51
C THR A 85 3.84 6.17 -2.60
N VAL A 86 2.61 6.29 -3.09
CA VAL A 86 1.39 5.98 -2.30
C VAL A 86 1.29 4.49 -2.00
N LEU A 87 1.59 3.61 -2.97
CA LEU A 87 1.59 2.16 -2.77
C LEU A 87 2.71 1.73 -1.81
N ALA A 88 3.89 2.31 -1.96
CA ALA A 88 5.02 2.07 -1.05
C ALA A 88 4.68 2.49 0.39
N ARG A 89 4.14 3.69 0.59
CA ARG A 89 3.70 4.17 1.91
C ARG A 89 2.55 3.36 2.49
N ARG A 90 1.66 2.84 1.63
CA ARG A 90 0.60 1.93 2.08
C ARG A 90 1.19 0.61 2.59
N LEU A 91 2.12 0.02 1.84
CA LEU A 91 2.82 -1.20 2.26
C LEU A 91 3.59 -0.97 3.56
N GLU A 92 4.32 0.14 3.66
CA GLU A 92 5.07 0.55 4.85
C GLU A 92 4.19 0.63 6.10
N ARG A 93 3.05 1.36 6.03
CA ARG A 93 2.08 1.42 7.13
C ARG A 93 1.54 0.06 7.49
N LEU A 94 1.13 -0.73 6.49
CA LEU A 94 0.55 -2.05 6.75
C LEU A 94 1.58 -3.04 7.29
N ALA A 95 2.86 -2.91 6.91
CA ALA A 95 3.93 -3.67 7.53
C ALA A 95 4.08 -3.30 9.00
N ALA A 96 4.08 -2.02 9.34
CA ALA A 96 4.15 -1.57 10.73
C ALA A 96 2.94 -1.98 11.57
N ASP A 97 1.74 -1.93 11.00
CA ASP A 97 0.50 -2.21 11.72
C ASP A 97 0.19 -3.72 11.84
N LEU A 98 0.59 -4.52 10.86
CA LEU A 98 0.10 -5.88 10.69
C LEU A 98 1.20 -6.96 10.70
N LEU A 99 2.48 -6.64 10.48
CA LEU A 99 3.53 -7.63 10.46
C LEU A 99 3.93 -8.05 11.87
N VAL A 100 3.62 -9.28 12.26
CA VAL A 100 3.98 -9.85 13.56
C VAL A 100 5.36 -10.52 13.49
N SER A 101 5.59 -11.33 12.44
CA SER A 101 6.89 -11.93 12.17
C SER A 101 7.03 -12.24 10.68
N ALA A 102 8.27 -12.36 10.23
CA ALA A 102 8.62 -12.75 8.88
C ALA A 102 9.80 -13.72 8.91
N GLU A 103 9.66 -14.83 8.19
CA GLU A 103 10.67 -15.86 8.05
C GLU A 103 10.76 -16.28 6.59
N PHE A 104 11.90 -16.80 6.14
CA PHE A 104 12.04 -17.34 4.80
C PHE A 104 12.65 -18.75 4.82
N GLY A 105 12.33 -19.52 3.78
CA GLY A 105 12.88 -20.83 3.56
C GLY A 105 12.79 -21.22 2.08
N GLY A 106 13.93 -21.51 1.45
CA GLY A 106 13.96 -21.66 0.00
C GLY A 106 13.43 -20.40 -0.68
N ASN A 107 12.59 -20.54 -1.68
CA ASN A 107 11.98 -19.45 -2.42
C ASN A 107 10.63 -18.95 -1.82
N LEU A 108 10.41 -19.19 -0.53
CA LEU A 108 9.17 -18.82 0.16
C LEU A 108 9.48 -17.92 1.34
N ALA A 109 8.68 -16.87 1.52
CA ALA A 109 8.62 -16.09 2.76
C ALA A 109 7.28 -16.31 3.44
N VAL A 110 7.29 -16.50 4.75
CA VAL A 110 6.12 -16.70 5.59
C VAL A 110 5.99 -15.49 6.50
N LEU A 111 4.90 -14.78 6.35
CA LEU A 111 4.60 -13.58 7.13
C LEU A 111 3.43 -13.88 8.07
N ARG A 112 3.56 -13.51 9.32
CA ARG A 112 2.47 -13.61 10.31
C ARG A 112 1.82 -12.25 10.51
N THR A 113 0.51 -12.27 10.64
CA THR A 113 -0.32 -11.09 10.91
C THR A 113 -1.30 -11.39 12.05
N PRO A 114 -1.96 -10.39 12.63
CA PRO A 114 -3.13 -10.63 13.45
C PRO A 114 -4.22 -11.41 12.69
N PRO A 115 -5.06 -12.20 13.36
CA PRO A 115 -6.16 -12.91 12.73
C PRO A 115 -7.07 -12.00 11.90
N GLY A 116 -7.45 -12.43 10.71
CA GLY A 116 -8.28 -11.68 9.76
C GLY A 116 -7.52 -10.63 8.92
N ALA A 117 -6.23 -10.36 9.19
CA ALA A 117 -5.49 -9.30 8.51
C ALA A 117 -4.67 -9.77 7.29
N ALA A 118 -4.46 -11.07 7.13
CA ALA A 118 -3.54 -11.61 6.13
C ALA A 118 -3.92 -11.24 4.70
N HIS A 119 -5.20 -11.32 4.32
CA HIS A 119 -5.66 -10.94 2.98
C HIS A 119 -5.40 -9.48 2.65
N PHE A 120 -5.59 -8.60 3.63
CA PHE A 120 -5.39 -7.17 3.43
C PHE A 120 -3.91 -6.84 3.23
N PHE A 121 -3.03 -7.49 4.00
CA PHE A 121 -1.58 -7.34 3.87
C PHE A 121 -1.07 -7.95 2.55
N ALA A 122 -1.51 -9.15 2.18
CA ALA A 122 -1.17 -9.78 0.91
C ALA A 122 -1.55 -8.92 -0.29
N SER A 123 -2.75 -8.33 -0.28
CA SER A 123 -3.18 -7.39 -1.32
C SER A 123 -2.24 -6.18 -1.45
N ALA A 124 -1.71 -5.66 -0.35
CA ALA A 124 -0.76 -4.56 -0.41
C ALA A 124 0.59 -4.99 -1.01
N ILE A 125 1.06 -6.21 -0.70
CA ILE A 125 2.26 -6.80 -1.28
C ILE A 125 2.09 -6.98 -2.79
N ASP A 126 0.96 -7.57 -3.24
CA ASP A 126 0.69 -7.83 -4.66
C ASP A 126 0.58 -6.54 -5.50
N HIS A 127 0.11 -5.44 -4.90
CA HIS A 127 0.03 -4.14 -5.57
C HIS A 127 1.31 -3.32 -5.47
N SER A 128 2.28 -3.75 -4.67
CA SER A 128 3.58 -3.10 -4.54
C SER A 128 4.57 -3.57 -5.61
N ILE A 129 5.62 -2.77 -5.85
CA ILE A 129 6.70 -3.17 -6.75
C ILE A 129 7.79 -3.85 -5.91
N LEU A 130 7.65 -5.16 -5.71
CA LEU A 130 8.67 -6.01 -5.09
C LEU A 130 9.29 -6.91 -6.17
N PRO A 131 10.49 -6.57 -6.69
CA PRO A 131 11.10 -7.34 -7.77
C PRO A 131 11.33 -8.81 -7.36
N GLY A 132 10.95 -9.74 -8.23
CA GLY A 132 11.15 -11.17 -8.00
C GLY A 132 10.08 -11.87 -7.19
N VAL A 133 9.10 -11.15 -6.64
CA VAL A 133 7.87 -11.74 -6.10
C VAL A 133 7.01 -12.25 -7.25
N LEU A 134 6.56 -13.50 -7.17
CA LEU A 134 5.69 -14.15 -8.14
C LEU A 134 4.22 -14.02 -7.79
N GLY A 135 3.91 -13.89 -6.51
CA GLY A 135 2.57 -13.72 -5.98
C GLY A 135 2.47 -14.12 -4.52
N THR A 136 1.30 -13.92 -3.92
CA THR A 136 1.02 -14.24 -2.52
C THR A 136 -0.15 -15.21 -2.38
N ILE A 137 -0.16 -15.95 -1.26
CA ILE A 137 -1.30 -16.75 -0.81
C ILE A 137 -1.57 -16.34 0.63
N ALA A 138 -2.79 -15.90 0.92
CA ALA A 138 -3.18 -15.48 2.25
C ALA A 138 -4.14 -16.48 2.89
N GLY A 139 -3.84 -16.85 4.14
CA GLY A 139 -4.76 -17.48 5.06
C GLY A 139 -5.50 -16.45 5.92
N ASP A 140 -5.83 -16.79 7.15
CA ASP A 140 -6.45 -15.86 8.09
C ASP A 140 -5.41 -14.94 8.78
N ASP A 141 -4.31 -15.52 9.25
CA ASP A 141 -3.24 -14.87 10.01
C ASP A 141 -1.85 -15.02 9.37
N THR A 142 -1.78 -15.61 8.20
CA THR A 142 -0.53 -15.99 7.55
C THR A 142 -0.56 -15.62 6.08
N VAL A 143 0.49 -14.97 5.58
CA VAL A 143 0.74 -14.74 4.16
C VAL A 143 1.95 -15.53 3.74
N LEU A 144 1.80 -16.33 2.68
CA LEU A 144 2.90 -16.98 1.98
C LEU A 144 3.25 -16.13 0.76
N VAL A 145 4.47 -15.61 0.72
CA VAL A 145 5.01 -14.90 -0.44
C VAL A 145 5.87 -15.87 -1.24
N ILE A 146 5.55 -16.04 -2.50
CA ILE A 146 6.27 -16.90 -3.43
C ILE A 146 7.21 -16.04 -4.24
N THR A 147 8.50 -16.36 -4.19
CA THR A 147 9.54 -15.62 -4.89
C THR A 147 10.21 -16.46 -5.96
N ARG A 148 11.02 -15.83 -6.81
CA ARG A 148 11.72 -16.50 -7.90
C ARG A 148 12.80 -17.46 -7.40
N ASP A 149 13.49 -17.09 -6.34
CA ASP A 149 14.59 -17.84 -5.71
C ASP A 149 14.73 -17.48 -4.23
N ALA A 150 15.67 -18.14 -3.53
CA ALA A 150 15.89 -17.98 -2.11
C ALA A 150 16.47 -16.61 -1.73
N ASP A 151 17.33 -16.05 -2.58
CA ASP A 151 17.96 -14.75 -2.32
C ASP A 151 16.89 -13.65 -2.33
N VAL A 152 15.93 -13.73 -3.26
CA VAL A 152 14.79 -12.83 -3.31
C VAL A 152 13.88 -13.01 -2.10
N ALA A 153 13.66 -14.24 -1.61
CA ALA A 153 12.86 -14.48 -0.42
C ALA A 153 13.46 -13.79 0.80
N GLN A 154 14.77 -13.90 0.98
CA GLN A 154 15.50 -13.23 2.04
C GLN A 154 15.36 -11.70 1.92
N LEU A 155 15.62 -11.12 0.74
CA LEU A 155 15.53 -9.68 0.51
C LEU A 155 14.11 -9.13 0.78
N VAL A 156 13.08 -9.89 0.42
CA VAL A 156 11.69 -9.50 0.69
C VAL A 156 11.41 -9.46 2.19
N VAL A 157 11.85 -10.46 2.94
CA VAL A 157 11.69 -10.51 4.40
C VAL A 157 12.43 -9.34 5.05
N GLU A 158 13.71 -9.13 4.71
CA GLU A 158 14.51 -8.02 5.22
C GLU A 158 13.83 -6.67 4.94
N ARG A 159 13.36 -6.48 3.70
CA ARG A 159 12.69 -5.25 3.30
C ARG A 159 11.38 -5.00 4.05
N LEU A 160 10.56 -6.02 4.27
CA LEU A 160 9.29 -5.88 5.00
C LEU A 160 9.54 -5.58 6.49
N LEU A 161 10.58 -6.17 7.10
CA LEU A 161 10.98 -5.88 8.47
C LEU A 161 11.52 -4.46 8.62
N GLU A 162 12.33 -3.97 7.66
CA GLU A 162 12.80 -2.58 7.62
C GLU A 162 11.62 -1.59 7.54
N LEU A 163 10.66 -1.86 6.64
CA LEU A 163 9.48 -1.02 6.49
C LEU A 163 8.65 -0.96 7.79
N ALA A 164 8.49 -2.10 8.47
CA ALA A 164 7.79 -2.16 9.74
C ALA A 164 8.50 -1.36 10.84
N ALA A 165 9.84 -1.42 10.90
CA ALA A 165 10.63 -0.71 11.90
C ALA A 165 10.66 0.81 11.66
N HIS A 166 10.69 1.25 10.40
CA HIS A 166 10.81 2.67 10.04
C HIS A 166 9.64 3.53 10.56
N VAL A 167 8.41 3.04 10.42
CA VAL A 167 7.21 3.74 10.92
C VAL A 167 7.15 3.74 12.46
N ALA A 168 7.66 2.66 13.10
CA ALA A 168 7.69 2.59 14.56
C ALA A 168 8.64 3.66 15.15
N ASP A 169 9.77 3.94 14.50
CA ASP A 169 10.71 4.99 14.89
C ASP A 169 10.13 6.40 14.69
N GLU A 170 9.43 6.66 13.59
CA GLU A 170 8.77 7.95 13.35
C GLU A 170 7.62 8.22 14.35
N ALA A 171 6.89 7.19 14.77
CA ALA A 171 5.82 7.30 15.75
C ALA A 171 6.33 7.42 17.21
N GLY A 172 7.56 6.98 17.47
CA GLY A 172 8.21 7.00 18.78
C GLY A 172 9.00 8.27 19.09
N ALA A 173 9.14 9.22 18.18
CA ALA A 173 9.75 10.51 18.46
C ALA A 173 8.85 11.31 19.41
N PRO A 174 9.27 11.64 20.66
CA PRO A 174 8.44 12.38 21.58
C PRO A 174 8.21 13.78 21.01
N THR A 175 6.99 14.05 20.62
CA THR A 175 6.52 15.42 20.40
C THR A 175 6.79 16.18 21.68
N GLY A 176 7.68 17.19 21.61
CA GLY A 176 8.17 17.95 22.75
C GLY A 176 7.06 18.29 23.74
N ALA A 177 7.27 17.90 24.98
CA ALA A 177 6.45 18.32 26.10
C ALA A 177 6.34 19.85 26.10
N PRO A 178 5.16 20.43 26.25
CA PRO A 178 5.08 21.87 26.49
C PRO A 178 5.79 22.18 27.80
N GLU A 179 6.81 23.02 27.70
CA GLU A 179 7.55 23.61 28.80
C GLU A 179 6.55 24.24 29.78
N THR A 180 6.32 23.56 30.89
CA THR A 180 5.52 24.11 32.02
C THR A 180 6.28 25.27 32.61
N ALA A 181 5.81 26.48 32.30
CA ALA A 181 6.20 27.70 32.99
C ALA A 181 5.98 27.53 34.51
N PRO A 182 6.91 28.00 35.36
CA PRO A 182 6.74 27.90 36.80
C PRO A 182 5.61 28.82 37.26
N HIS A 183 4.57 28.22 37.76
CA HIS A 183 3.48 28.94 38.42
C HIS A 183 4.02 29.61 39.70
N GLY A 184 3.94 30.96 39.74
CA GLY A 184 4.34 31.78 40.85
C GLY A 184 3.65 31.38 42.14
N ALA A 185 4.41 31.40 43.21
CA ALA A 185 3.97 31.17 44.58
C ALA A 185 2.86 32.15 44.97
N PRO A 186 1.85 31.76 45.75
CA PRO A 186 0.89 32.68 46.33
C PRO A 186 1.53 33.46 47.51
N PRO A 187 1.13 34.72 47.71
CA PRO A 187 1.66 35.54 48.81
C PRO A 187 1.16 35.04 50.16
N ALA A 188 2.07 35.11 51.14
CA ALA A 188 1.82 34.83 52.54
C ALA A 188 0.72 35.72 53.10
N SER A 189 -0.30 35.14 53.68
CA SER A 189 -1.28 35.84 54.51
C SER A 189 -0.80 35.91 55.92
N ASP A 190 -0.70 37.16 56.42
CA ASP A 190 -0.38 37.65 57.73
C ASP A 190 -1.45 37.23 58.77
N PRO A 191 -1.10 36.79 59.97
CA PRO A 191 -2.05 36.54 61.06
C PRO A 191 -2.10 37.73 62.02
N ALA A 192 -3.18 38.45 62.10
CA ALA A 192 -3.44 39.24 63.31
C ALA A 192 -4.91 39.64 63.43
N GLN A 193 -5.35 39.43 64.64
CA GLN A 193 -6.27 40.22 65.49
C GLN A 193 -7.74 39.83 65.49
N HIS A 194 -8.09 39.21 66.57
CA HIS A 194 -8.69 39.73 67.79
C HIS A 194 -10.18 40.02 67.76
N GLN A 195 -10.76 39.44 68.68
CA GLN A 195 -11.60 39.86 69.81
C GLN A 195 -13.07 39.49 69.66
N GLU A 196 -13.47 38.65 70.59
CA GLU A 196 -14.39 38.92 71.73
C GLU A 196 -15.72 39.55 71.36
N THR A 197 -16.80 38.86 71.69
CA THR A 197 -17.74 39.29 72.74
C THR A 197 -19.00 38.41 72.68
N THR A 198 -19.21 37.66 73.77
CA THR A 198 -20.36 37.52 74.65
C THR A 198 -21.76 37.83 74.09
N ALA A 199 -22.63 36.86 74.16
CA ALA A 199 -23.89 36.81 74.91
C ALA A 199 -24.62 35.51 74.59
#